data_44391aae543e1c6b60a82e26c31e4fc3
#
_entry.id   44391aae543e1c6b60a82e26c31e4fc3
#
_cell.length_a   1.000
_cell.length_b   1.000
_cell.length_c   1.000
_cell.angle_alpha   90.00
_cell.angle_beta   90.00
_cell.angle_gamma   90.00
#
_symmetry.space_group_name_H-M   'P 1'
#
loop_
_entity.id
_entity.type
_entity.pdbx_description
1 polymer ?
#
loop_
_entity_poly.entity_id
_entity_poly.type
_entity_poly.pdbx_seq_one_letter_code
_entity_poly.pdbx_strand_id
1 'polypeptide(L)'
;KIIYSDGTNIVDVTANLSDLTTGSITSGAVTASGNIEPGANDTYDLGASGNVWRNIYTGDLHLNNEHKKEGNIVDGSKGSWTLQEGAEDIYLINNKSNEKFRLKLEKI
;
A
#
# COMPACT_ATOMS: atom_id res chain seq x y z
N LYS A 1 9.08 -11.44 -30.64
CA LYS A 1 9.65 -10.26 -31.27
C LYS A 1 10.98 -9.90 -30.63
N ILE A 2 11.89 -9.42 -31.44
CA ILE A 2 13.20 -8.99 -30.98
C ILE A 2 13.13 -7.56 -30.45
N ILE A 3 13.72 -7.36 -29.29
CA ILE A 3 13.88 -6.05 -28.69
C ILE A 3 15.36 -5.71 -28.74
N TYR A 4 15.68 -4.54 -29.25
CA TYR A 4 17.07 -4.11 -29.27
C TYR A 4 17.20 -2.62 -28.95
N SER A 5 18.41 -2.24 -28.53
CA SER A 5 18.73 -0.86 -28.26
C SER A 5 19.78 -0.38 -29.27
N ASP A 6 19.67 0.84 -29.71
CA ASP A 6 20.67 1.50 -30.55
C ASP A 6 21.78 2.16 -29.73
N GLY A 7 21.84 1.89 -28.44
CA GLY A 7 22.79 2.49 -27.50
C GLY A 7 22.18 3.61 -26.68
N THR A 8 21.02 4.13 -27.03
CA THR A 8 20.33 5.19 -26.31
C THR A 8 18.88 4.85 -25.99
N ASN A 9 18.20 4.12 -26.87
CA ASN A 9 16.78 3.82 -26.74
C ASN A 9 16.47 2.38 -27.07
N ILE A 10 15.38 1.87 -26.52
CA ILE A 10 14.78 0.63 -26.96
C ILE A 10 13.89 0.97 -28.16
N VAL A 11 14.19 0.38 -29.33
CA VAL A 11 13.56 0.73 -30.58
C VAL A 11 12.18 0.11 -30.74
N ASP A 12 12.00 -1.12 -30.22
CA ASP A 12 10.72 -1.82 -30.37
C ASP A 12 10.50 -2.77 -29.20
N VAL A 13 9.35 -2.62 -28.54
CA VAL A 13 8.92 -3.51 -27.44
C VAL A 13 7.49 -3.92 -27.73
N THR A 14 7.31 -5.10 -28.30
CA THR A 14 5.97 -5.61 -28.67
C THR A 14 5.58 -6.87 -27.93
N ALA A 15 6.54 -7.54 -27.27
CA ALA A 15 6.26 -8.77 -26.51
C ALA A 15 5.76 -8.44 -25.11
N ASN A 16 5.03 -9.37 -24.52
CA ASN A 16 4.71 -9.32 -23.10
C ASN A 16 5.99 -9.50 -22.30
N LEU A 17 6.18 -8.67 -21.27
CA LEU A 17 7.28 -8.81 -20.35
C LEU A 17 6.82 -9.66 -19.17
N SER A 18 7.48 -10.80 -18.96
CA SER A 18 7.25 -11.62 -17.76
C SER A 18 7.82 -10.96 -16.53
N ASP A 19 9.03 -10.40 -16.69
CA ASP A 19 9.74 -9.73 -15.62
C ASP A 19 10.35 -8.44 -16.15
N LEU A 20 10.27 -7.39 -15.36
CA LEU A 20 10.94 -6.13 -15.61
C LEU A 20 11.83 -5.80 -14.43
N THR A 21 13.13 -5.81 -14.64
CA THR A 21 14.11 -5.41 -13.63
C THR A 21 14.65 -4.04 -14.00
N THR A 22 14.44 -3.04 -13.14
CA THR A 22 14.88 -1.68 -13.37
C THR A 22 15.09 -0.95 -12.05
N GLY A 23 15.89 0.11 -12.06
CA GLY A 23 16.11 0.94 -10.88
C GLY A 23 14.87 1.74 -10.50
N SER A 24 14.21 2.33 -11.47
CA SER A 24 12.98 3.07 -11.26
C SER A 24 12.09 2.98 -12.49
N ILE A 25 10.79 3.19 -12.29
CA ILE A 25 9.82 3.22 -13.39
C ILE A 25 9.16 4.59 -13.38
N THR A 26 9.26 5.28 -14.51
CA THR A 26 8.49 6.51 -14.75
C THR A 26 7.42 6.18 -15.78
N SER A 27 6.16 6.37 -15.40
CA SER A 27 5.03 6.03 -16.26
C SER A 27 3.90 7.02 -16.08
N GLY A 28 2.91 6.94 -16.99
CA GLY A 28 1.61 7.57 -16.77
C GLY A 28 0.79 6.72 -15.79
N ALA A 29 -0.44 6.41 -16.17
CA ALA A 29 -1.30 5.56 -15.34
C ALA A 29 -0.76 4.14 -15.29
N VAL A 30 -0.93 3.48 -14.13
CA VAL A 30 -0.58 2.07 -13.95
C VAL A 30 -1.85 1.31 -13.61
N THR A 31 -2.13 0.25 -14.35
CA THR A 31 -3.22 -0.67 -14.06
C THR A 31 -2.63 -2.00 -13.60
N ALA A 32 -2.93 -2.39 -12.37
CA ALA A 32 -2.46 -3.65 -11.82
C ALA A 32 -3.57 -4.70 -11.92
N SER A 33 -3.22 -5.89 -12.39
CA SER A 33 -4.12 -7.05 -12.42
C SER A 33 -3.86 -8.00 -11.23
N GLY A 34 -3.03 -7.60 -10.30
CA GLY A 34 -2.69 -8.35 -9.11
C GLY A 34 -2.26 -7.41 -8.00
N ASN A 35 -1.79 -7.97 -6.92
CA ASN A 35 -1.34 -7.19 -5.77
C ASN A 35 -0.08 -6.40 -6.10
N ILE A 36 0.06 -5.25 -5.46
CA ILE A 36 1.29 -4.46 -5.50
C ILE A 36 1.87 -4.50 -4.10
N GLU A 37 3.09 -5.03 -3.96
CA GLU A 37 3.74 -5.20 -2.68
C GLU A 37 5.12 -4.54 -2.67
N PRO A 38 5.55 -3.98 -1.53
CA PRO A 38 6.92 -3.48 -1.41
C PRO A 38 7.92 -4.64 -1.42
N GLY A 39 9.15 -4.37 -1.81
CA GLY A 39 10.20 -5.39 -1.86
C GLY A 39 10.67 -5.88 -0.50
N ALA A 40 10.34 -5.16 0.58
CA ALA A 40 10.69 -5.56 1.95
C ALA A 40 9.62 -5.05 2.92
N ASN A 41 9.37 -5.82 3.98
CA ASN A 41 8.36 -5.50 4.98
C ASN A 41 8.76 -4.24 5.77
N ASP A 42 7.83 -3.31 5.90
CA ASP A 42 7.98 -2.09 6.72
C ASP A 42 9.28 -1.32 6.42
N THR A 43 9.62 -1.21 5.16
CA THR A 43 10.88 -0.58 4.72
C THR A 43 10.64 0.61 3.81
N TYR A 44 9.63 0.55 2.95
CA TYR A 44 9.37 1.55 1.92
C TYR A 44 8.03 2.22 2.12
N ASP A 45 7.96 3.49 1.74
CA ASP A 45 6.76 4.31 1.86
C ASP A 45 5.95 4.33 0.57
N LEU A 46 4.66 4.58 0.68
CA LEU A 46 3.80 4.94 -0.44
C LEU A 46 3.53 6.45 -0.35
N GLY A 47 4.22 7.22 -1.19
CA GLY A 47 4.20 8.68 -1.13
C GLY A 47 5.29 9.24 -0.23
N ALA A 48 5.28 10.54 -0.04
CA ALA A 48 6.26 11.26 0.79
C ALA A 48 5.61 12.55 1.32
N SER A 49 6.24 13.18 2.31
CA SER A 49 5.69 14.39 2.92
C SER A 49 5.52 15.56 1.94
N GLY A 50 6.37 15.63 0.93
CA GLY A 50 6.28 16.64 -0.13
C GLY A 50 5.56 16.18 -1.38
N ASN A 51 5.16 14.92 -1.44
CA ASN A 51 4.49 14.29 -2.58
C ASN A 51 3.41 13.34 -2.07
N VAL A 52 2.32 13.93 -1.60
CA VAL A 52 1.21 13.16 -1.04
C VAL A 52 0.25 12.73 -2.14
N TRP A 53 -0.36 11.57 -1.98
CA TRP A 53 -1.46 11.16 -2.85
C TRP A 53 -2.67 12.04 -2.58
N ARG A 54 -3.31 12.53 -3.65
CA ARG A 54 -4.51 13.36 -3.48
C ARG A 54 -5.65 12.60 -2.79
N ASN A 55 -5.88 11.36 -3.18
CA ASN A 55 -6.89 10.49 -2.59
C ASN A 55 -6.41 9.05 -2.63
N ILE A 56 -6.86 8.25 -1.67
CA ILE A 56 -6.69 6.80 -1.68
C ILE A 56 -8.10 6.20 -1.65
N TYR A 57 -8.41 5.38 -2.64
CA TYR A 57 -9.68 4.65 -2.72
C TYR A 57 -9.43 3.21 -2.31
N THR A 58 -9.95 2.82 -1.15
CA THR A 58 -9.77 1.47 -0.63
C THR A 58 -11.02 1.03 0.13
N GLY A 59 -11.24 -0.27 0.22
CA GLY A 59 -12.27 -0.84 1.08
C GLY A 59 -11.79 -0.86 2.52
N ASP A 60 -10.88 -1.78 2.82
CA ASP A 60 -10.33 -1.94 4.16
C ASP A 60 -8.94 -1.31 4.26
N LEU A 61 -8.60 -0.81 5.44
CA LEU A 61 -7.25 -0.37 5.76
C LEU A 61 -6.72 -1.19 6.92
N HIS A 62 -5.62 -1.90 6.70
CA HIS A 62 -4.99 -2.77 7.70
C HIS A 62 -3.76 -2.10 8.29
N LEU A 63 -3.72 -2.01 9.61
CA LEU A 63 -2.62 -1.46 10.38
C LEU A 63 -1.99 -2.58 11.20
N ASN A 64 -0.69 -2.82 11.01
CA ASN A 64 0.00 -3.93 11.66
C ASN A 64 1.42 -3.52 12.02
N ASN A 65 1.75 -3.59 13.29
CA ASN A 65 3.11 -3.34 13.77
C ASN A 65 3.67 -4.51 14.59
N GLU A 66 3.09 -5.70 14.42
CA GLU A 66 3.52 -6.87 15.19
C GLU A 66 4.98 -7.24 14.95
N HIS A 67 5.51 -6.90 13.77
CA HIS A 67 6.90 -7.13 13.39
C HIS A 67 7.88 -6.11 13.98
N LYS A 68 7.40 -4.97 14.48
CA LYS A 68 8.28 -3.91 15.03
C LYS A 68 8.76 -4.27 16.42
N LYS A 69 10.07 -4.19 16.63
CA LYS A 69 10.67 -4.50 17.91
C LYS A 69 10.15 -3.57 19.01
N GLU A 70 10.06 -2.29 18.73
CA GLU A 70 9.70 -1.25 19.71
C GLU A 70 8.18 -1.09 19.88
N GLY A 71 7.37 -1.69 19.02
CA GLY A 71 5.94 -1.45 19.02
C GLY A 71 5.57 -0.02 18.59
N ASN A 72 4.44 0.50 19.07
CA ASN A 72 4.04 1.88 18.79
C ASN A 72 4.70 2.86 19.74
N ILE A 73 4.70 4.15 19.38
CA ILE A 73 5.40 5.19 20.14
C ILE A 73 4.62 5.68 21.38
N VAL A 74 3.38 5.27 21.53
CA VAL A 74 2.53 5.74 22.64
C VAL A 74 2.74 4.90 23.90
N ASP A 75 2.62 3.58 23.76
CA ASP A 75 2.70 2.66 24.88
C ASP A 75 3.59 1.44 24.62
N GLY A 76 4.24 1.38 23.45
CA GLY A 76 5.14 0.29 23.08
C GLY A 76 4.43 -1.01 22.74
N SER A 77 3.12 -1.04 22.71
CA SER A 77 2.38 -2.26 22.40
C SER A 77 2.37 -2.56 20.91
N LYS A 78 2.06 -3.81 20.59
CA LYS A 78 1.97 -4.31 19.22
C LYS A 78 0.56 -4.77 18.94
N GLY A 79 0.09 -4.51 17.74
CA GLY A 79 -1.26 -4.86 17.37
C GLY A 79 -1.46 -5.07 15.89
N SER A 80 -2.64 -5.54 15.57
CA SER A 80 -3.12 -5.69 14.20
C SER A 80 -4.58 -5.28 14.19
N TRP A 81 -4.88 -4.25 13.39
CA TRP A 81 -6.20 -3.65 13.35
C TRP A 81 -6.66 -3.47 11.90
N THR A 82 -7.98 -3.52 11.72
CA THR A 82 -8.61 -3.21 10.44
C THR A 82 -9.60 -2.09 10.62
N LEU A 83 -9.52 -1.09 9.74
CA LEU A 83 -10.50 0.00 9.65
C LEU A 83 -11.45 -0.32 8.51
N GLN A 84 -12.76 -0.32 8.78
CA GLN A 84 -13.79 -0.63 7.78
C GLN A 84 -14.93 0.38 7.86
N GLU A 85 -15.57 0.62 6.72
CA GLU A 85 -16.79 1.40 6.64
C GLU A 85 -18.03 0.51 6.71
N GLY A 86 -19.05 1.00 7.39
CA GLY A 86 -20.41 0.45 7.32
C GLY A 86 -21.34 1.43 6.62
N ALA A 87 -22.62 1.16 6.64
CA ALA A 87 -23.60 2.04 6.03
C ALA A 87 -23.71 3.39 6.74
N GLU A 88 -23.50 3.40 8.05
CA GLU A 88 -23.67 4.61 8.86
C GLU A 88 -22.48 4.89 9.79
N ASP A 89 -21.60 3.92 9.99
CA ASP A 89 -20.52 3.99 10.97
C ASP A 89 -19.19 3.57 10.36
N ILE A 90 -18.12 3.97 11.04
CA ILE A 90 -16.77 3.48 10.79
C ILE A 90 -16.40 2.53 11.93
N TYR A 91 -15.87 1.37 11.59
CA TYR A 91 -15.55 0.32 12.55
C TYR A 91 -14.05 0.07 12.62
N LEU A 92 -13.61 -0.31 13.81
CA LEU A 92 -12.26 -0.78 14.07
C LEU A 92 -12.34 -2.21 14.59
N ILE A 93 -11.58 -3.09 13.99
CA ILE A 93 -11.53 -4.50 14.38
C ILE A 93 -10.14 -4.78 14.93
N ASN A 94 -10.07 -5.28 16.17
CA ASN A 94 -8.83 -5.81 16.72
C ASN A 94 -8.68 -7.22 16.17
N ASN A 95 -7.75 -7.42 15.24
CA ASN A 95 -7.59 -8.72 14.58
C ASN A 95 -7.03 -9.81 15.51
N LYS A 96 -6.41 -9.42 16.62
CA LYS A 96 -5.86 -10.38 17.60
C LYS A 96 -6.93 -10.90 18.55
N SER A 97 -7.74 -10.02 19.09
CA SER A 97 -8.82 -10.38 20.02
C SER A 97 -10.15 -10.67 19.31
N ASN A 98 -10.25 -10.29 18.06
CA ASN A 98 -11.50 -10.35 17.28
C ASN A 98 -12.62 -9.47 17.82
N GLU A 99 -12.28 -8.53 18.70
CA GLU A 99 -13.24 -7.54 19.19
C GLU A 99 -13.47 -6.45 18.15
N LYS A 100 -14.68 -5.94 18.13
CA LYS A 100 -15.10 -4.95 17.14
C LYS A 100 -15.59 -3.70 17.86
N PHE A 101 -15.14 -2.56 17.34
CA PHE A 101 -15.42 -1.25 17.94
C PHE A 101 -16.02 -0.33 16.89
N ARG A 102 -16.83 0.61 17.33
CA ARG A 102 -17.35 1.69 16.49
C ARG A 102 -16.62 2.97 16.85
N LEU A 103 -16.22 3.74 15.83
CA LEU A 103 -15.74 5.08 16.08
C LEU A 103 -16.91 5.94 16.59
N LYS A 104 -16.69 6.63 17.70
CA LYS A 104 -17.68 7.55 18.22
C LYS A 104 -17.56 8.85 17.44
N LEU A 105 -18.61 9.17 16.66
CA LEU A 105 -18.63 10.33 15.78
C LEU A 105 -19.65 11.34 16.26
N GLU A 106 -19.32 12.62 16.10
CA GLU A 106 -20.22 13.71 16.39
C GLU A 106 -20.61 14.39 15.08
N LYS A 107 -21.92 14.51 14.84
CA LYS A 107 -22.45 15.18 13.66
C LYS A 107 -22.27 16.69 13.80
N ILE A 108 -21.72 17.30 12.79
CA ILE A 108 -21.51 18.76 12.75
C ILE A 108 -22.74 19.47 12.15
#